data_bbeace3c944436f08284d3d1bf22a28d
#
_entry.id   bbeace3c944436f08284d3d1bf22a28d
#
_cell.length_a   1.000
_cell.length_b   1.000
_cell.length_c   1.000
_cell.angle_alpha   90.00
_cell.angle_beta   90.00
_cell.angle_gamma   90.00
#
_symmetry.space_group_name_H-M   'P 1'
#
loop_
_entity.id
_entity.type
_entity.pdbx_description
1 polymer ?
#
loop_
_entity_poly.entity_id
_entity_poly.type
_entity_poly.pdbx_seq_one_letter_code
_entity_poly.pdbx_strand_id
1 'polypeptide(L)'
;SSAASDVYKRQHYQDPFKPLIGGIKFADFNDLESVKAQITDKTCAIIMETVQGEGGIYPATKEFLQGVRDLCDEYDILLILDEIQCGMGRTGKLFAWQDYGVQPDVMTCAKALGCGVPVGAFVLNKKTAEHSLVPGDHGTTYGGNPLACAAVNAVFDCYEKQHIVEHVAQTAPYLEQKLDELVEKYDCLAARRGKGFMQGLVVTGRPVGEVINRAIENGLLVISAGSDVLRMVPPLVITKDDIDEMIEKLEKALQ
;
A
#
# COMPACT_ATOMS: atom_id res chain seq x y z
N SER A 1 -14.27 -4.02 -15.42
CA SER A 1 -13.91 -2.97 -16.40
C SER A 1 -12.96 -1.92 -15.82
N SER A 2 -12.90 -1.70 -14.50
CA SER A 2 -12.01 -0.70 -13.88
C SER A 2 -10.54 -1.14 -13.88
N ALA A 3 -10.24 -2.41 -13.65
CA ALA A 3 -8.87 -2.91 -13.60
C ALA A 3 -8.19 -2.91 -14.98
N ALA A 4 -8.91 -3.22 -16.05
CA ALA A 4 -8.38 -3.07 -17.41
C ALA A 4 -8.02 -1.62 -17.74
N SER A 5 -8.77 -0.64 -17.21
CA SER A 5 -8.46 0.78 -17.36
C SER A 5 -7.22 1.20 -16.58
N ASP A 6 -6.92 0.58 -15.44
CA ASP A 6 -5.73 0.89 -14.64
C ASP A 6 -4.45 0.35 -15.27
N VAL A 7 -4.49 -0.80 -15.94
CA VAL A 7 -3.36 -1.30 -16.74
C VAL A 7 -3.05 -0.34 -17.89
N TYR A 8 -4.06 0.19 -18.57
CA TYR A 8 -3.87 1.19 -19.62
C TYR A 8 -3.36 2.53 -19.11
N LYS A 9 -3.84 3.00 -17.95
CA LYS A 9 -3.42 4.28 -17.36
C LYS A 9 -1.96 4.30 -16.88
N ARG A 10 -1.35 3.14 -16.67
CA ARG A 10 0.07 3.03 -16.26
C ARG A 10 1.03 2.79 -17.41
N GLN A 11 0.56 2.68 -18.63
CA GLN A 11 1.43 2.49 -19.80
C GLN A 11 2.50 3.59 -19.91
N HIS A 12 2.20 4.82 -19.52
CA HIS A 12 3.16 5.92 -19.55
C HIS A 12 4.38 5.69 -18.65
N TYR A 13 4.26 4.89 -17.58
CA TYR A 13 5.42 4.48 -16.77
C TYR A 13 6.22 3.37 -17.43
N GLN A 14 5.60 2.54 -18.27
CA GLN A 14 6.26 1.42 -18.93
C GLN A 14 6.92 1.83 -20.25
N ASP A 15 6.31 2.78 -20.97
CA ASP A 15 6.75 3.19 -22.32
C ASP A 15 8.23 3.60 -22.40
N PRO A 16 8.80 4.38 -21.44
CA PRO A 16 10.19 4.75 -21.46
C PRO A 16 11.18 3.59 -21.27
N PHE A 17 10.70 2.43 -20.76
CA PHE A 17 11.54 1.28 -20.44
C PHE A 17 11.37 0.11 -21.42
N LYS A 18 10.65 0.32 -22.53
CA LYS A 18 10.48 -0.72 -23.56
C LYS A 18 11.79 -1.02 -24.32
N PRO A 19 12.09 -2.30 -24.64
CA PRO A 19 11.26 -3.48 -24.39
C PRO A 19 11.30 -3.92 -22.93
N LEU A 20 10.13 -4.24 -22.37
CA LEU A 20 10.01 -4.72 -21.01
C LEU A 20 10.52 -6.16 -20.88
N ILE A 21 10.87 -6.57 -19.66
CA ILE A 21 11.21 -7.95 -19.35
C ILE A 21 10.02 -8.87 -19.68
N GLY A 22 10.27 -9.93 -20.44
CA GLY A 22 9.25 -10.93 -20.73
C GLY A 22 8.89 -11.79 -19.53
N GLY A 23 7.77 -12.53 -19.66
CA GLY A 23 7.34 -13.47 -18.63
C GLY A 23 6.50 -12.87 -17.50
N ILE A 24 6.26 -11.55 -17.51
CA ILE A 24 5.36 -10.87 -16.55
C ILE A 24 3.96 -10.77 -17.15
N LYS A 25 2.97 -11.17 -16.39
CA LYS A 25 1.55 -11.08 -16.74
C LYS A 25 0.81 -10.30 -15.67
N PHE A 26 -0.29 -9.66 -16.06
CA PHE A 26 -1.14 -8.90 -15.15
C PHE A 26 -2.48 -9.57 -15.00
N ALA A 27 -2.99 -9.62 -13.76
CA ALA A 27 -4.33 -10.06 -13.42
C ALA A 27 -5.12 -8.89 -12.81
N ASP A 28 -6.44 -8.98 -12.88
CA ASP A 28 -7.32 -7.99 -12.26
C ASP A 28 -7.30 -8.17 -10.73
N PHE A 29 -7.14 -7.07 -10.02
CA PHE A 29 -7.08 -7.06 -8.56
C PHE A 29 -8.46 -7.35 -7.97
N ASN A 30 -8.53 -8.17 -6.93
CA ASN A 30 -9.76 -8.70 -6.34
C ASN A 30 -10.59 -9.61 -7.29
N ASP A 31 -9.96 -10.15 -8.35
CA ASP A 31 -10.55 -11.15 -9.23
C ASP A 31 -9.66 -12.42 -9.26
N LEU A 32 -10.07 -13.44 -8.49
CA LEU A 32 -9.31 -14.68 -8.37
C LEU A 32 -9.27 -15.48 -9.67
N GLU A 33 -10.34 -15.46 -10.46
CA GLU A 33 -10.39 -16.12 -11.76
C GLU A 33 -9.43 -15.48 -12.76
N SER A 34 -9.31 -14.15 -12.73
CA SER A 34 -8.31 -13.43 -13.52
C SER A 34 -6.89 -13.85 -13.14
N VAL A 35 -6.59 -14.01 -11.85
CA VAL A 35 -5.29 -14.51 -11.37
C VAL A 35 -5.04 -15.94 -11.90
N LYS A 36 -5.99 -16.84 -11.68
CA LYS A 36 -5.90 -18.23 -12.08
C LYS A 36 -5.66 -18.41 -13.60
N ALA A 37 -6.30 -17.59 -14.40
CA ALA A 37 -6.14 -17.60 -15.86
C ALA A 37 -4.72 -17.24 -16.34
N GLN A 38 -3.91 -16.55 -15.50
CA GLN A 38 -2.52 -16.19 -15.84
C GLN A 38 -1.50 -17.27 -15.41
N ILE A 39 -1.88 -18.22 -14.54
CA ILE A 39 -0.97 -19.25 -14.05
C ILE A 39 -0.67 -20.25 -15.17
N THR A 40 0.58 -20.62 -15.32
CA THR A 40 1.08 -21.62 -16.26
C THR A 40 2.17 -22.45 -15.58
N ASP A 41 2.63 -23.52 -16.24
CA ASP A 41 3.79 -24.32 -15.84
C ASP A 41 5.11 -23.55 -15.70
N LYS A 42 5.14 -22.29 -16.17
CA LYS A 42 6.30 -21.39 -16.08
C LYS A 42 6.13 -20.31 -15.01
N THR A 43 4.98 -20.24 -14.36
CA THR A 43 4.74 -19.25 -13.29
C THR A 43 5.53 -19.66 -12.05
N CYS A 44 6.36 -18.77 -11.52
CA CYS A 44 7.15 -19.02 -10.34
C CYS A 44 6.69 -18.22 -9.11
N ALA A 45 5.96 -17.12 -9.32
CA ALA A 45 5.50 -16.28 -8.23
C ALA A 45 4.31 -15.40 -8.63
N ILE A 46 3.54 -15.00 -7.62
CA ILE A 46 2.57 -13.91 -7.69
C ILE A 46 3.07 -12.79 -6.78
N ILE A 47 3.19 -11.56 -7.32
CA ILE A 47 3.54 -10.38 -6.54
C ILE A 47 2.37 -9.40 -6.52
N MET A 48 2.04 -8.89 -5.32
CA MET A 48 0.96 -7.92 -5.15
C MET A 48 1.13 -7.10 -3.87
N GLU A 49 0.47 -5.93 -3.82
CA GLU A 49 0.26 -5.18 -2.58
C GLU A 49 -0.99 -5.73 -1.86
N THR A 50 -1.01 -5.73 -0.52
CA THR A 50 -2.24 -6.01 0.26
C THR A 50 -3.23 -4.85 0.20
N VAL A 51 -2.71 -3.61 0.07
CA VAL A 51 -3.48 -2.42 -0.26
C VAL A 51 -2.73 -1.69 -1.36
N GLN A 52 -3.30 -1.62 -2.54
CA GLN A 52 -2.68 -0.89 -3.65
C GLN A 52 -2.60 0.60 -3.33
N GLY A 53 -1.38 1.15 -3.29
CA GLY A 53 -1.15 2.54 -2.96
C GLY A 53 -1.35 3.47 -4.15
N GLU A 54 -0.48 3.39 -5.12
CA GLU A 54 -0.50 4.23 -6.32
C GLU A 54 -1.69 3.91 -7.25
N GLY A 55 -2.25 2.71 -7.14
CA GLY A 55 -3.37 2.22 -7.94
C GLY A 55 -4.73 2.84 -7.62
N GLY A 56 -4.87 3.59 -6.53
CA GLY A 56 -6.14 4.20 -6.15
C GLY A 56 -6.68 3.72 -4.81
N ILE A 57 -5.81 3.34 -3.91
CA ILE A 57 -6.13 2.91 -2.54
C ILE A 57 -7.15 1.76 -2.55
N TYR A 58 -6.77 0.64 -3.15
CA TYR A 58 -7.60 -0.56 -3.21
C TYR A 58 -7.11 -1.62 -2.21
N PRO A 59 -7.81 -1.86 -1.08
CA PRO A 59 -7.54 -3.01 -0.24
C PRO A 59 -7.91 -4.31 -0.94
N ALA A 60 -7.09 -5.34 -0.77
CA ALA A 60 -7.49 -6.71 -1.11
C ALA A 60 -8.69 -7.12 -0.22
N THR A 61 -9.60 -7.90 -0.78
CA THR A 61 -10.58 -8.59 0.07
C THR A 61 -9.90 -9.77 0.75
N LYS A 62 -10.45 -10.19 1.89
CA LYS A 62 -9.89 -11.33 2.62
C LYS A 62 -9.97 -12.62 1.79
N GLU A 63 -11.08 -12.81 1.11
CA GLU A 63 -11.34 -13.93 0.23
C GLU A 63 -10.35 -13.99 -0.94
N PHE A 64 -10.08 -12.83 -1.54
CA PHE A 64 -9.13 -12.73 -2.64
C PHE A 64 -7.71 -13.09 -2.21
N LEU A 65 -7.21 -12.48 -1.11
CA LEU A 65 -5.84 -12.73 -0.67
C LEU A 65 -5.66 -14.17 -0.18
N GLN A 66 -6.66 -14.74 0.51
CA GLN A 66 -6.65 -16.15 0.89
C GLN A 66 -6.67 -17.05 -0.36
N GLY A 67 -7.53 -16.77 -1.33
CA GLY A 67 -7.58 -17.52 -2.58
C GLY A 67 -6.26 -17.45 -3.37
N VAL A 68 -5.59 -16.30 -3.39
CA VAL A 68 -4.24 -16.19 -3.99
C VAL A 68 -3.22 -17.05 -3.24
N ARG A 69 -3.28 -17.09 -1.90
CA ARG A 69 -2.41 -17.98 -1.11
C ARG A 69 -2.66 -19.45 -1.44
N ASP A 70 -3.95 -19.85 -1.49
CA ASP A 70 -4.35 -21.23 -1.81
C ASP A 70 -3.87 -21.64 -3.22
N LEU A 71 -3.97 -20.73 -4.21
CA LEU A 71 -3.40 -20.96 -5.54
C LEU A 71 -1.87 -21.12 -5.50
N CYS A 72 -1.18 -20.27 -4.75
CA CYS A 72 0.27 -20.38 -4.62
C CYS A 72 0.69 -21.72 -4.01
N ASP A 73 -0.07 -22.21 -3.03
CA ASP A 73 0.18 -23.50 -2.39
C ASP A 73 -0.16 -24.68 -3.34
N GLU A 74 -1.27 -24.58 -4.09
CA GLU A 74 -1.69 -25.61 -5.06
C GLU A 74 -0.68 -25.79 -6.19
N TYR A 75 -0.15 -24.67 -6.72
CA TYR A 75 0.78 -24.69 -7.86
C TYR A 75 2.26 -24.68 -7.46
N ASP A 76 2.58 -24.74 -6.16
CA ASP A 76 3.94 -24.64 -5.59
C ASP A 76 4.72 -23.41 -6.13
N ILE A 77 4.07 -22.25 -6.14
CA ILE A 77 4.64 -20.96 -6.55
C ILE A 77 4.69 -20.01 -5.36
N LEU A 78 5.54 -18.99 -5.44
CA LEU A 78 5.77 -18.06 -4.34
C LEU A 78 4.70 -16.96 -4.29
N LEU A 79 4.23 -16.62 -3.08
CA LEU A 79 3.48 -15.40 -2.82
C LEU A 79 4.43 -14.32 -2.31
N ILE A 80 4.55 -13.23 -3.07
CA ILE A 80 5.36 -12.05 -2.71
C ILE A 80 4.40 -10.91 -2.38
N LEU A 81 4.42 -10.43 -1.12
CA LEU A 81 3.63 -9.27 -0.72
C LEU A 81 4.50 -8.02 -0.63
N ASP A 82 4.12 -6.99 -1.38
CA ASP A 82 4.74 -5.68 -1.33
C ASP A 82 4.13 -4.87 -0.19
N GLU A 83 4.89 -4.73 0.88
CA GLU A 83 4.53 -3.95 2.07
C GLU A 83 5.25 -2.58 2.12
N ILE A 84 5.79 -2.14 0.99
CA ILE A 84 6.57 -0.89 0.92
C ILE A 84 5.72 0.33 1.29
N GLN A 85 4.44 0.33 0.94
CA GLN A 85 3.54 1.44 1.28
C GLN A 85 2.55 1.08 2.39
N CYS A 86 1.95 -0.09 2.36
CA CYS A 86 0.92 -0.52 3.31
C CYS A 86 1.47 -1.11 4.62
N GLY A 87 2.77 -1.45 4.66
CA GLY A 87 3.43 -1.95 5.86
C GLY A 87 3.79 -0.88 6.90
N MET A 88 4.64 -1.27 7.83
CA MET A 88 5.17 -0.40 8.88
C MET A 88 4.07 0.34 9.65
N GLY A 89 3.09 -0.38 10.18
CA GLY A 89 2.05 0.17 11.05
C GLY A 89 0.89 0.89 10.36
N ARG A 90 1.00 1.18 9.05
CA ARG A 90 0.08 2.03 8.30
C ARG A 90 -1.38 1.59 8.36
N THR A 91 -1.63 0.28 8.41
CA THR A 91 -2.97 -0.33 8.42
C THR A 91 -3.47 -0.70 9.83
N GLY A 92 -2.70 -0.38 10.88
CA GLY A 92 -3.02 -0.79 12.27
C GLY A 92 -2.46 -2.16 12.66
N LYS A 93 -1.66 -2.77 11.77
CA LYS A 93 -0.78 -3.92 12.04
C LYS A 93 0.62 -3.56 11.59
N LEU A 94 1.65 -4.19 12.17
CA LEU A 94 3.04 -3.90 11.76
C LEU A 94 3.21 -4.10 10.26
N PHE A 95 2.66 -5.19 9.72
CA PHE A 95 2.54 -5.45 8.28
C PHE A 95 1.09 -5.80 7.95
N ALA A 96 0.59 -5.28 6.83
CA ALA A 96 -0.82 -5.38 6.46
C ALA A 96 -1.31 -6.82 6.28
N TRP A 97 -0.45 -7.75 5.81
CA TRP A 97 -0.79 -9.15 5.66
C TRP A 97 -1.23 -9.83 6.96
N GLN A 98 -0.78 -9.33 8.12
CA GLN A 98 -1.13 -9.89 9.44
C GLN A 98 -2.63 -9.80 9.74
N ASP A 99 -3.30 -8.78 9.19
CA ASP A 99 -4.74 -8.60 9.37
C ASP A 99 -5.57 -9.59 8.53
N TYR A 100 -4.99 -10.09 7.45
CA TYR A 100 -5.60 -11.11 6.60
C TYR A 100 -5.33 -12.54 7.09
N GLY A 101 -4.33 -12.73 7.95
CA GLY A 101 -3.88 -14.04 8.41
C GLY A 101 -3.18 -14.86 7.31
N VAL A 102 -2.71 -14.20 6.26
CA VAL A 102 -2.06 -14.81 5.09
C VAL A 102 -0.57 -14.52 5.13
N GLN A 103 0.25 -15.51 5.47
CA GLN A 103 1.71 -15.34 5.50
C GLN A 103 2.29 -15.42 4.08
N PRO A 104 3.05 -14.40 3.62
CA PRO A 104 3.77 -14.48 2.35
C PRO A 104 5.02 -15.37 2.43
N ASP A 105 5.49 -15.81 1.27
CA ASP A 105 6.80 -16.45 1.14
C ASP A 105 7.93 -15.43 1.13
N VAL A 106 7.66 -14.27 0.49
CA VAL A 106 8.55 -13.10 0.45
C VAL A 106 7.75 -11.86 0.75
N MET A 107 8.31 -10.96 1.56
CA MET A 107 7.76 -9.65 1.83
C MET A 107 8.80 -8.58 1.53
N THR A 108 8.41 -7.50 0.82
CA THR A 108 9.28 -6.34 0.60
C THR A 108 8.87 -5.17 1.49
N CYS A 109 9.83 -4.43 2.01
CA CYS A 109 9.59 -3.23 2.81
C CYS A 109 10.64 -2.15 2.53
N ALA A 110 10.22 -0.89 2.62
CA ALA A 110 11.04 0.30 2.44
C ALA A 110 10.35 1.52 3.08
N LYS A 111 10.53 2.72 2.55
CA LYS A 111 9.88 3.98 2.97
C LYS A 111 9.95 4.19 4.49
N ALA A 112 8.86 3.90 5.21
CA ALA A 112 8.78 4.06 6.66
C ALA A 112 9.78 3.17 7.42
N LEU A 113 10.33 2.13 6.80
CA LEU A 113 11.38 1.30 7.39
C LEU A 113 12.59 2.12 7.84
N GLY A 114 13.00 3.12 7.04
CA GLY A 114 14.11 4.02 7.35
C GLY A 114 13.69 5.41 7.80
N CYS A 115 12.39 5.72 7.78
CA CYS A 115 11.80 7.00 8.17
C CYS A 115 12.56 8.23 7.61
N GLY A 116 12.84 8.20 6.28
CA GLY A 116 13.58 9.24 5.56
C GLY A 116 15.01 8.86 5.18
N VAL A 117 15.62 7.88 5.84
CA VAL A 117 16.90 7.31 5.40
C VAL A 117 16.63 6.27 4.31
N PRO A 118 17.29 6.37 3.12
CA PRO A 118 17.09 5.43 2.03
C PRO A 118 17.52 4.01 2.43
N VAL A 119 16.54 3.11 2.54
CA VAL A 119 16.74 1.71 2.84
C VAL A 119 15.55 0.89 2.34
N GLY A 120 15.82 -0.31 1.91
CA GLY A 120 14.83 -1.32 1.59
C GLY A 120 15.29 -2.68 2.09
N ALA A 121 14.35 -3.56 2.33
CA ALA A 121 14.61 -4.93 2.71
C ALA A 121 13.58 -5.86 2.06
N PHE A 122 13.94 -7.11 1.92
CA PHE A 122 13.00 -8.19 1.70
C PHE A 122 13.19 -9.25 2.79
N VAL A 123 12.10 -9.88 3.17
CA VAL A 123 12.06 -10.88 4.22
C VAL A 123 11.54 -12.18 3.62
N LEU A 124 12.22 -13.27 3.88
CA LEU A 124 11.85 -14.60 3.44
C LEU A 124 11.23 -15.37 4.59
N ASN A 125 10.20 -16.16 4.34
CA ASN A 125 9.76 -17.14 5.31
C ASN A 125 10.81 -18.26 5.43
N LYS A 126 10.68 -19.13 6.45
CA LYS A 126 11.66 -20.18 6.72
C LYS A 126 11.83 -21.12 5.52
N LYS A 127 10.73 -21.60 4.91
CA LYS A 127 10.77 -22.52 3.75
C LYS A 127 11.56 -21.89 2.60
N THR A 128 11.27 -20.65 2.27
CA THR A 128 11.93 -19.93 1.16
C THR A 128 13.40 -19.67 1.47
N ALA A 129 13.73 -19.29 2.70
CA ALA A 129 15.10 -19.01 3.10
C ALA A 129 16.01 -20.25 3.06
N GLU A 130 15.47 -21.42 3.39
CA GLU A 130 16.22 -22.68 3.37
C GLU A 130 16.53 -23.19 1.94
N HIS A 131 15.80 -22.72 0.95
CA HIS A 131 15.87 -23.20 -0.45
C HIS A 131 16.20 -22.12 -1.48
N SER A 132 16.66 -20.95 -1.05
CA SER A 132 16.93 -19.82 -1.93
C SER A 132 18.39 -19.37 -1.87
N LEU A 133 18.64 -18.19 -1.32
CA LEU A 133 19.93 -17.51 -1.37
C LEU A 133 21.00 -18.19 -0.48
N VAL A 134 22.18 -18.33 -1.02
CA VAL A 134 23.39 -18.71 -0.24
C VAL A 134 24.36 -17.52 -0.17
N PRO A 135 25.35 -17.54 0.75
CA PRO A 135 26.34 -16.47 0.83
C PRO A 135 27.02 -16.20 -0.51
N GLY A 136 26.92 -14.95 -0.98
CA GLY A 136 27.48 -14.49 -2.25
C GLY A 136 26.43 -14.26 -3.35
N ASP A 137 25.21 -14.76 -3.24
CA ASP A 137 24.18 -14.63 -4.28
C ASP A 137 23.56 -13.25 -4.33
N HIS A 138 23.49 -12.56 -3.18
CA HIS A 138 22.88 -11.24 -3.08
C HIS A 138 23.78 -10.28 -2.32
N GLY A 139 23.92 -9.08 -2.90
CA GLY A 139 24.69 -8.02 -2.28
C GLY A 139 24.56 -6.70 -3.02
N THR A 140 24.86 -5.63 -2.31
CA THR A 140 24.95 -4.29 -2.87
C THR A 140 26.01 -3.52 -2.12
N THR A 141 26.73 -2.61 -2.80
CA THR A 141 27.84 -1.84 -2.24
C THR A 141 27.42 -1.08 -0.97
N TYR A 142 26.23 -0.52 -0.92
CA TYR A 142 25.74 0.31 0.18
C TYR A 142 24.66 -0.38 1.04
N GLY A 143 24.22 -1.58 0.69
CA GLY A 143 23.21 -2.33 1.43
C GLY A 143 23.71 -2.72 2.81
N GLY A 144 22.85 -2.58 3.83
CA GLY A 144 23.17 -2.92 5.20
C GLY A 144 24.25 -2.04 5.83
N ASN A 145 24.47 -0.82 5.31
CA ASN A 145 25.45 0.09 5.90
C ASN A 145 25.04 0.49 7.34
N PRO A 146 26.02 0.80 8.24
CA PRO A 146 25.74 1.06 9.64
C PRO A 146 24.77 2.20 9.90
N LEU A 147 24.77 3.27 9.07
CA LEU A 147 23.88 4.40 9.23
C LEU A 147 22.41 4.00 8.95
N ALA A 148 22.17 3.29 7.84
CA ALA A 148 20.83 2.82 7.51
C ALA A 148 20.31 1.81 8.54
N CYS A 149 21.17 0.87 9.00
CA CYS A 149 20.78 -0.07 10.04
C CYS A 149 20.49 0.62 11.39
N ALA A 150 21.26 1.63 11.76
CA ALA A 150 20.99 2.41 12.98
C ALA A 150 19.66 3.17 12.88
N ALA A 151 19.35 3.74 11.71
CA ALA A 151 18.06 4.39 11.48
C ALA A 151 16.89 3.41 11.59
N VAL A 152 16.99 2.23 10.96
CA VAL A 152 15.96 1.18 11.07
C VAL A 152 15.75 0.74 12.52
N ASN A 153 16.82 0.50 13.27
CA ASN A 153 16.71 0.15 14.68
C ASN A 153 16.02 1.25 15.49
N ALA A 154 16.38 2.51 15.26
CA ALA A 154 15.72 3.65 15.92
C ALA A 154 14.24 3.75 15.58
N VAL A 155 13.84 3.44 14.34
CA VAL A 155 12.43 3.38 13.93
C VAL A 155 11.70 2.31 14.73
N PHE A 156 12.22 1.07 14.80
CA PHE A 156 11.57 0.01 15.58
C PHE A 156 11.53 0.35 17.08
N ASP A 157 12.58 0.93 17.62
CA ASP A 157 12.59 1.45 18.99
C ASP A 157 11.45 2.48 19.24
N CYS A 158 11.22 3.40 18.29
CA CYS A 158 10.14 4.37 18.39
C CYS A 158 8.76 3.68 18.33
N TYR A 159 8.60 2.72 17.41
CA TYR A 159 7.35 1.95 17.28
C TYR A 159 6.99 1.22 18.58
N GLU A 160 7.97 0.57 19.20
CA GLU A 160 7.78 -0.14 20.46
C GLU A 160 7.49 0.83 21.62
N LYS A 161 8.35 1.84 21.82
CA LYS A 161 8.27 2.79 22.96
C LYS A 161 7.02 3.67 22.90
N GLN A 162 6.54 4.01 21.72
CA GLN A 162 5.40 4.91 21.52
C GLN A 162 4.10 4.14 21.14
N HIS A 163 4.13 2.81 21.10
CA HIS A 163 2.97 1.98 20.76
C HIS A 163 2.30 2.41 19.44
N ILE A 164 3.12 2.70 18.40
CA ILE A 164 2.65 3.30 17.14
C ILE A 164 1.59 2.45 16.46
N VAL A 165 1.76 1.13 16.41
CA VAL A 165 0.82 0.21 15.74
C VAL A 165 -0.54 0.22 16.44
N GLU A 166 -0.53 0.15 17.77
CA GLU A 166 -1.72 0.21 18.62
C GLU A 166 -2.40 1.56 18.50
N HIS A 167 -1.63 2.66 18.47
CA HIS A 167 -2.17 3.99 18.27
C HIS A 167 -2.92 4.12 16.93
N VAL A 168 -2.33 3.64 15.84
CA VAL A 168 -3.00 3.62 14.52
C VAL A 168 -4.27 2.77 14.58
N ALA A 169 -4.20 1.56 15.15
CA ALA A 169 -5.37 0.68 15.26
C ALA A 169 -6.53 1.31 16.05
N GLN A 170 -6.22 2.12 17.07
CA GLN A 170 -7.23 2.79 17.91
C GLN A 170 -7.77 4.08 17.27
N THR A 171 -6.95 4.79 16.51
CA THR A 171 -7.29 6.12 15.97
C THR A 171 -7.88 6.04 14.56
N ALA A 172 -7.51 5.02 13.77
CA ALA A 172 -7.98 4.86 12.40
C ALA A 172 -9.51 4.80 12.25
N PRO A 173 -10.28 4.11 13.13
CA PRO A 173 -11.73 4.11 13.02
C PRO A 173 -12.35 5.51 13.11
N TYR A 174 -11.75 6.43 13.89
CA TYR A 174 -12.18 7.83 13.95
C TYR A 174 -11.95 8.55 12.62
N LEU A 175 -10.77 8.39 12.02
CA LEU A 175 -10.47 8.94 10.71
C LEU A 175 -11.44 8.40 9.64
N GLU A 176 -11.67 7.09 9.64
CA GLU A 176 -12.56 6.42 8.70
C GLU A 176 -13.99 6.96 8.80
N GLN A 177 -14.51 7.08 10.01
CA GLN A 177 -15.82 7.66 10.26
C GLN A 177 -15.92 9.09 9.71
N LYS A 178 -14.94 9.96 10.02
CA LYS A 178 -14.93 11.35 9.56
C LYS A 178 -14.90 11.46 8.02
N LEU A 179 -14.16 10.56 7.37
CA LEU A 179 -14.12 10.52 5.91
C LEU A 179 -15.42 9.98 5.30
N ASP A 180 -16.09 9.02 5.94
CA ASP A 180 -17.41 8.53 5.53
C ASP A 180 -18.47 9.63 5.67
N GLU A 181 -18.44 10.45 6.74
CA GLU A 181 -19.29 11.62 6.91
C GLU A 181 -19.11 12.65 5.75
N LEU A 182 -17.87 12.81 5.23
CA LEU A 182 -17.63 13.67 4.06
C LEU A 182 -18.24 13.08 2.78
N VAL A 183 -18.16 11.77 2.59
CA VAL A 183 -18.77 11.10 1.43
C VAL A 183 -20.29 11.26 1.44
N GLU A 184 -20.92 11.18 2.61
CA GLU A 184 -22.36 11.41 2.75
C GLU A 184 -22.76 12.88 2.51
N LYS A 185 -21.87 13.82 2.82
CA LYS A 185 -22.13 15.27 2.77
C LYS A 185 -21.91 15.91 1.40
N TYR A 186 -20.96 15.39 0.62
CA TYR A 186 -20.49 16.03 -0.61
C TYR A 186 -20.72 15.15 -1.85
N ASP A 187 -21.60 15.56 -2.75
CA ASP A 187 -21.93 14.85 -4.01
C ASP A 187 -20.71 14.61 -4.92
N CYS A 188 -19.63 15.38 -4.73
CA CYS A 188 -18.40 15.21 -5.48
C CYS A 188 -17.50 14.09 -4.92
N LEU A 189 -17.93 13.37 -3.90
CA LEU A 189 -17.26 12.20 -3.34
C LEU A 189 -18.14 10.97 -3.56
N ALA A 190 -17.65 10.01 -4.34
CA ALA A 190 -18.41 8.80 -4.65
C ALA A 190 -18.23 7.68 -3.60
N ALA A 191 -17.08 7.60 -2.96
CA ALA A 191 -16.77 6.56 -1.97
C ALA A 191 -15.49 6.88 -1.20
N ARG A 192 -15.35 6.29 0.00
CA ARG A 192 -14.08 6.12 0.68
C ARG A 192 -13.50 4.73 0.38
N ARG A 193 -12.19 4.64 0.29
CA ARG A 193 -11.41 3.40 0.21
C ARG A 193 -10.25 3.46 1.18
N GLY A 194 -9.77 2.31 1.63
CA GLY A 194 -8.55 2.24 2.42
C GLY A 194 -8.67 1.44 3.69
N LYS A 195 -7.59 1.47 4.46
CA LYS A 195 -7.44 0.75 5.71
C LYS A 195 -6.46 1.48 6.62
N GLY A 196 -6.80 1.65 7.88
CA GLY A 196 -5.94 2.35 8.82
C GLY A 196 -5.70 3.81 8.42
N PHE A 197 -4.44 4.22 8.40
CA PHE A 197 -4.01 5.55 7.94
C PHE A 197 -3.58 5.58 6.47
N MET A 198 -4.10 4.67 5.67
CA MET A 198 -3.96 4.67 4.22
C MET A 198 -5.35 4.78 3.61
N GLN A 199 -5.79 6.03 3.38
CA GLN A 199 -7.16 6.36 3.00
C GLN A 199 -7.21 7.08 1.65
N GLY A 200 -8.32 6.89 0.95
CA GLY A 200 -8.61 7.54 -0.33
C GLY A 200 -10.08 7.91 -0.46
N LEU A 201 -10.34 9.10 -0.96
CA LEU A 201 -11.68 9.55 -1.35
C LEU A 201 -11.77 9.58 -2.87
N VAL A 202 -12.77 8.90 -3.42
CA VAL A 202 -13.03 8.88 -4.87
C VAL A 202 -13.74 10.16 -5.24
N VAL A 203 -13.07 11.02 -6.01
CA VAL A 203 -13.60 12.29 -6.48
C VAL A 203 -14.35 12.08 -7.79
N THR A 204 -15.54 12.67 -7.91
CA THR A 204 -16.38 12.63 -9.12
C THR A 204 -16.88 14.03 -9.49
N GLY A 205 -17.29 14.23 -10.74
CA GLY A 205 -17.85 15.49 -11.21
C GLY A 205 -16.84 16.64 -11.39
N ARG A 206 -15.60 16.49 -10.89
CA ARG A 206 -14.48 17.43 -11.08
C ARG A 206 -13.14 16.70 -11.08
N PRO A 207 -12.07 17.28 -11.65
CA PRO A 207 -10.73 16.70 -11.58
C PRO A 207 -10.22 16.66 -10.13
N VAL A 208 -9.62 15.53 -9.71
CA VAL A 208 -9.00 15.40 -8.37
C VAL A 208 -7.91 16.45 -8.12
N GLY A 209 -7.18 16.85 -9.17
CA GLY A 209 -6.16 17.91 -9.08
C GLY A 209 -6.70 19.28 -8.66
N GLU A 210 -7.96 19.58 -8.98
CA GLU A 210 -8.61 20.80 -8.50
C GLU A 210 -8.79 20.77 -6.98
N VAL A 211 -9.28 19.65 -6.45
CA VAL A 211 -9.44 19.46 -5.00
C VAL A 211 -8.09 19.52 -4.28
N ILE A 212 -7.05 18.91 -4.87
CA ILE A 212 -5.68 18.96 -4.31
C ILE A 212 -5.17 20.41 -4.23
N ASN A 213 -5.29 21.19 -5.30
CA ASN A 213 -4.85 22.59 -5.31
C ASN A 213 -5.57 23.43 -4.24
N ARG A 214 -6.87 23.26 -4.13
CA ARG A 214 -7.68 23.94 -3.10
C ARG A 214 -7.33 23.49 -1.68
N ALA A 215 -7.01 22.21 -1.48
CA ALA A 215 -6.53 21.71 -0.20
C ALA A 215 -5.20 22.39 0.19
N ILE A 216 -4.26 22.49 -0.77
CA ILE A 216 -2.97 23.18 -0.56
C ILE A 216 -3.19 24.65 -0.20
N GLU A 217 -4.09 25.37 -0.89
CA GLU A 217 -4.46 26.75 -0.58
C GLU A 217 -5.02 26.90 0.84
N ASN A 218 -5.68 25.86 1.36
CA ASN A 218 -6.19 25.80 2.73
C ASN A 218 -5.18 25.20 3.75
N GLY A 219 -3.92 25.01 3.35
CA GLY A 219 -2.86 24.52 4.23
C GLY A 219 -2.94 23.02 4.53
N LEU A 220 -3.49 22.22 3.60
CA LEU A 220 -3.55 20.77 3.69
C LEU A 220 -2.82 20.12 2.52
N LEU A 221 -1.80 19.31 2.81
CA LEU A 221 -1.07 18.55 1.80
C LEU A 221 -1.74 17.18 1.60
N VAL A 222 -2.27 16.98 0.40
CA VAL A 222 -2.84 15.71 -0.08
C VAL A 222 -2.34 15.45 -1.49
N ILE A 223 -2.42 14.21 -1.95
CA ILE A 223 -1.97 13.81 -3.28
C ILE A 223 -2.99 12.90 -3.96
N SER A 224 -2.86 12.72 -5.26
CA SER A 224 -3.69 11.76 -5.98
C SER A 224 -3.15 10.33 -5.91
N ALA A 225 -4.05 9.36 -6.06
CA ALA A 225 -3.73 7.98 -6.40
C ALA A 225 -4.65 7.53 -7.55
N GLY A 226 -4.09 6.84 -8.54
CA GLY A 226 -4.85 6.59 -9.77
C GLY A 226 -5.20 7.90 -10.49
N SER A 227 -6.42 7.98 -11.03
CA SER A 227 -6.90 9.14 -11.81
C SER A 227 -7.83 10.07 -11.04
N ASP A 228 -8.49 9.57 -10.00
CA ASP A 228 -9.67 10.15 -9.39
C ASP A 228 -9.72 10.03 -7.86
N VAL A 229 -8.68 9.49 -7.24
CA VAL A 229 -8.65 9.29 -5.79
C VAL A 229 -7.77 10.34 -5.14
N LEU A 230 -8.33 11.06 -4.18
CA LEU A 230 -7.62 11.91 -3.24
C LEU A 230 -7.03 11.02 -2.14
N ARG A 231 -5.70 10.87 -2.12
CA ARG A 231 -4.99 9.99 -1.18
C ARG A 231 -4.53 10.74 0.05
N MET A 232 -4.79 10.14 1.20
CA MET A 232 -4.35 10.61 2.51
C MET A 232 -3.53 9.53 3.20
N VAL A 233 -2.29 9.88 3.53
CA VAL A 233 -1.33 9.01 4.25
C VAL A 233 -0.67 9.83 5.36
N PRO A 234 -1.44 10.23 6.38
CA PRO A 234 -0.94 11.11 7.43
C PRO A 234 0.19 10.46 8.23
N PRO A 235 0.97 11.25 9.02
CA PRO A 235 1.91 10.68 9.99
C PRO A 235 1.21 9.71 10.94
N LEU A 236 1.91 8.64 11.35
CA LEU A 236 1.30 7.61 12.21
C LEU A 236 1.02 8.07 13.64
N VAL A 237 1.49 9.23 14.02
CA VAL A 237 1.37 9.83 15.35
C VAL A 237 0.27 10.89 15.45
N ILE A 238 -0.55 11.09 14.40
CA ILE A 238 -1.62 12.08 14.42
C ILE A 238 -2.64 11.77 15.51
N THR A 239 -3.18 12.84 16.09
CA THR A 239 -4.24 12.79 17.10
C THR A 239 -5.62 12.97 16.45
N LYS A 240 -6.67 12.84 17.26
CA LYS A 240 -8.04 13.16 16.80
C LYS A 240 -8.19 14.63 16.47
N ASP A 241 -7.51 15.51 17.21
CA ASP A 241 -7.54 16.96 16.95
C ASP A 241 -6.88 17.30 15.60
N ASP A 242 -5.78 16.62 15.25
CA ASP A 242 -5.16 16.74 13.91
C ASP A 242 -6.09 16.22 12.80
N ILE A 243 -6.85 15.17 13.07
CA ILE A 243 -7.86 14.65 12.13
C ILE A 243 -8.97 15.67 11.93
N ASP A 244 -9.49 16.26 13.01
CA ASP A 244 -10.55 17.28 12.94
C ASP A 244 -10.07 18.51 12.15
N GLU A 245 -8.83 19.00 12.41
CA GLU A 245 -8.23 20.08 11.62
C GLU A 245 -8.10 19.72 10.13
N MET A 246 -7.67 18.50 9.83
CA MET A 246 -7.58 18.00 8.46
C MET A 246 -8.95 18.01 7.78
N ILE A 247 -10.00 17.54 8.46
CA ILE A 247 -11.38 17.52 7.94
C ILE A 247 -11.87 18.91 7.65
N GLU A 248 -11.69 19.89 8.57
CA GLU A 248 -12.07 21.28 8.35
C GLU A 248 -11.41 21.91 7.11
N LYS A 249 -10.13 21.62 6.90
CA LYS A 249 -9.39 22.10 5.73
C LYS A 249 -9.87 21.41 4.45
N LEU A 250 -10.17 20.11 4.52
CA LEU A 250 -10.66 19.34 3.41
C LEU A 250 -12.07 19.79 2.99
N GLU A 251 -12.95 20.08 3.95
CA GLU A 251 -14.27 20.64 3.66
C GLU A 251 -14.21 21.95 2.87
N LYS A 252 -13.28 22.87 3.21
CA LYS A 252 -13.05 24.08 2.41
C LYS A 252 -12.58 23.80 0.99
N ALA A 253 -11.82 22.74 0.81
CA ALA A 253 -11.38 22.32 -0.53
C ALA A 253 -12.48 21.66 -1.37
N LEU A 254 -13.49 21.07 -0.74
CA LEU A 254 -14.60 20.38 -1.39
C LEU A 254 -15.76 21.33 -1.77
N GLN A 255 -15.89 22.46 -1.14
CA GLN A 255 -16.89 23.48 -1.48
C GLN A 255 -16.61 24.12 -2.85
#